data_65f0d0a0ce43ca55c5ea6422220490c4
#
_entry.id   65f0d0a0ce43ca55c5ea6422220490c4
#
_cell.length_a   1.000
_cell.length_b   1.000
_cell.length_c   1.000
_cell.angle_alpha   90.00
_cell.angle_beta   90.00
_cell.angle_gamma   90.00
#
_symmetry.space_group_name_H-M   'P 1'
#
loop_
_entity.id
_entity.type
_entity.pdbx_description
1 polymer ?
#
loop_
_entity_poly.entity_id
_entity_poly.type
_entity_poly.pdbx_seq_one_letter_code
_entity_poly.pdbx_strand_id
1 'polypeptide(L)'
;LVLADVDADVLALVDADVLADVEADVLALVEALVLADVEADVLALVDADVLADVEALVLADVDADVLALVEADVLADVDADVLALVEADVLADVDADVLALVEADVLADVDALVLALVDADVLADVEADVLALVEADVLADVEALVLALV
;
A
#
# COMPACT_ATOMS: atom_id res chain seq x y z
N LEU A 1 -22.41 -4.73 8.97
CA LEU A 1 -21.91 -5.63 10.03
C LEU A 1 -20.62 -5.04 10.60
N VAL A 2 -20.46 -5.09 11.90
CA VAL A 2 -19.23 -4.71 12.59
C VAL A 2 -18.63 -5.96 13.20
N LEU A 3 -17.40 -6.26 12.85
CA LEU A 3 -16.58 -7.30 13.43
C LEU A 3 -15.39 -6.64 14.12
N ALA A 4 -15.12 -7.04 15.34
CA ALA A 4 -14.01 -6.52 16.13
C ALA A 4 -13.39 -7.64 16.97
N ASP A 5 -12.09 -7.55 17.22
CA ASP A 5 -11.32 -8.57 17.94
C ASP A 5 -11.47 -9.97 17.29
N VAL A 6 -10.99 -10.12 16.07
CA VAL A 6 -11.03 -11.38 15.33
C VAL A 6 -9.64 -12.01 15.34
N ASP A 7 -9.56 -13.20 15.92
CA ASP A 7 -8.36 -14.03 15.93
C ASP A 7 -8.66 -15.35 15.23
N ALA A 8 -7.98 -15.65 14.13
CA ALA A 8 -8.22 -16.84 13.33
C ALA A 8 -7.00 -17.23 12.48
N ASP A 9 -6.66 -18.51 12.38
CA ASP A 9 -5.60 -18.98 11.49
C ASP A 9 -5.89 -18.61 10.01
N VAL A 10 -7.14 -18.74 9.60
CA VAL A 10 -7.58 -18.38 8.24
C VAL A 10 -8.95 -17.71 8.27
N LEU A 11 -8.99 -16.50 7.79
CA LEU A 11 -10.23 -15.75 7.61
C LEU A 11 -10.45 -15.51 6.12
N ALA A 12 -11.48 -16.11 5.56
CA ALA A 12 -11.76 -16.03 4.14
C ALA A 12 -13.19 -15.54 3.88
N LEU A 13 -13.36 -14.69 2.87
CA LEU A 13 -14.64 -14.09 2.53
C LEU A 13 -15.28 -13.33 3.70
N VAL A 14 -14.82 -12.14 3.94
CA VAL A 14 -15.39 -11.23 4.93
C VAL A 14 -16.09 -10.08 4.22
N ASP A 15 -17.36 -9.90 4.51
CA ASP A 15 -18.16 -8.75 4.10
C ASP A 15 -18.64 -8.04 5.37
N ALA A 16 -18.09 -6.88 5.64
CA ALA A 16 -18.37 -6.14 6.87
C ALA A 16 -18.33 -4.63 6.63
N ASP A 17 -19.21 -3.86 7.28
CA ASP A 17 -19.10 -2.40 7.23
C ASP A 17 -17.82 -1.93 7.94
N VAL A 18 -17.47 -2.57 9.06
CA VAL A 18 -16.25 -2.27 9.83
C VAL A 18 -15.63 -3.58 10.30
N LEU A 19 -14.37 -3.77 10.00
CA LEU A 19 -13.54 -4.86 10.49
C LEU A 19 -12.35 -4.24 11.22
N ALA A 20 -12.19 -4.55 12.49
CA ALA A 20 -11.17 -3.93 13.34
C ALA A 20 -10.49 -4.95 14.26
N ASP A 21 -9.23 -4.74 14.59
CA ASP A 21 -8.42 -5.60 15.43
C ASP A 21 -8.44 -7.06 14.92
N VAL A 22 -7.83 -7.31 13.78
CA VAL A 22 -7.79 -8.63 13.14
C VAL A 22 -6.40 -9.20 13.20
N GLU A 23 -6.27 -10.38 13.80
CA GLU A 23 -5.06 -11.19 13.74
C GLU A 23 -5.35 -12.47 12.95
N ALA A 24 -4.64 -12.70 11.85
CA ALA A 24 -4.82 -13.92 11.05
C ALA A 24 -3.55 -14.33 10.29
N ASP A 25 -3.24 -15.64 10.21
CA ASP A 25 -2.16 -16.07 9.32
C ASP A 25 -2.51 -15.76 7.85
N VAL A 26 -3.76 -15.97 7.46
CA VAL A 26 -4.23 -15.66 6.11
C VAL A 26 -5.59 -14.95 6.15
N LEU A 27 -5.62 -13.75 5.65
CA LEU A 27 -6.84 -12.98 5.45
C LEU A 27 -7.04 -12.81 3.94
N ALA A 28 -8.10 -13.39 3.40
CA ALA A 28 -8.35 -13.42 1.97
C ALA A 28 -9.76 -12.96 1.64
N LEU A 29 -9.92 -12.20 0.56
CA LEU A 29 -11.20 -11.66 0.09
C LEU A 29 -11.94 -10.88 1.20
N VAL A 30 -11.56 -9.65 1.40
CA VAL A 30 -12.20 -8.73 2.35
C VAL A 30 -12.89 -7.62 1.57
N GLU A 31 -14.18 -7.46 1.81
CA GLU A 31 -14.92 -6.26 1.41
C GLU A 31 -15.34 -5.52 2.68
N ALA A 32 -14.84 -4.31 2.88
CA ALA A 32 -15.14 -3.53 4.08
C ALA A 32 -15.14 -2.03 3.79
N LEU A 33 -16.05 -1.27 4.41
CA LEU A 33 -15.94 0.19 4.36
C LEU A 33 -14.71 0.67 5.15
N VAL A 34 -14.44 0.05 6.29
CA VAL A 34 -13.25 0.36 7.10
C VAL A 34 -12.60 -0.92 7.58
N LEU A 35 -11.36 -1.09 7.26
CA LEU A 35 -10.49 -2.15 7.76
C LEU A 35 -9.35 -1.48 8.55
N ALA A 36 -9.25 -1.79 9.82
CA ALA A 36 -8.30 -1.13 10.71
C ALA A 36 -7.60 -2.10 11.66
N ASP A 37 -6.34 -1.84 11.97
CA ASP A 37 -5.50 -2.65 12.87
C ASP A 37 -5.50 -4.13 12.44
N VAL A 38 -4.82 -4.42 11.34
CA VAL A 38 -4.72 -5.76 10.77
C VAL A 38 -3.30 -6.27 10.85
N GLU A 39 -3.12 -7.43 11.49
CA GLU A 39 -1.88 -8.19 11.47
C GLU A 39 -2.13 -9.51 10.71
N ALA A 40 -1.42 -9.74 9.61
CA ALA A 40 -1.56 -10.97 8.83
C ALA A 40 -0.25 -11.38 8.13
N ASP A 41 0.06 -12.69 8.08
CA ASP A 41 1.16 -13.13 7.22
C ASP A 41 0.82 -12.88 5.74
N VAL A 42 -0.41 -13.15 5.34
CA VAL A 42 -0.88 -12.89 3.97
C VAL A 42 -2.23 -12.20 3.98
N LEU A 43 -2.28 -11.01 3.45
CA LEU A 43 -3.50 -10.26 3.20
C LEU A 43 -3.67 -10.13 1.69
N ALA A 44 -4.71 -10.74 1.15
CA ALA A 44 -4.92 -10.81 -0.28
C ALA A 44 -6.34 -10.41 -0.67
N LEU A 45 -6.49 -9.69 -1.77
CA LEU A 45 -7.75 -9.21 -2.30
C LEU A 45 -8.56 -8.41 -1.26
N VAL A 46 -8.19 -7.17 -1.09
CA VAL A 46 -8.88 -6.23 -0.19
C VAL A 46 -9.55 -5.14 -1.01
N ASP A 47 -10.82 -4.94 -0.78
CA ASP A 47 -11.61 -3.84 -1.30
C ASP A 47 -12.15 -3.06 -0.08
N ALA A 48 -11.67 -1.85 0.13
CA ALA A 48 -12.03 -1.06 1.31
C ALA A 48 -12.02 0.45 1.04
N ASP A 49 -13.02 1.20 1.52
CA ASP A 49 -12.95 2.66 1.45
C ASP A 49 -11.75 3.16 2.27
N VAL A 50 -11.50 2.58 3.44
CA VAL A 50 -10.36 2.97 4.28
C VAL A 50 -9.66 1.72 4.83
N LEU A 51 -8.38 1.59 4.52
CA LEU A 51 -7.49 0.58 5.07
C LEU A 51 -6.41 1.29 5.89
N ALA A 52 -6.34 1.01 7.17
CA ALA A 52 -5.45 1.71 8.08
C ALA A 52 -4.72 0.75 9.04
N ASP A 53 -3.47 1.06 9.35
CA ASP A 53 -2.61 0.30 10.26
C ASP A 53 -2.56 -1.20 9.90
N VAL A 54 -1.85 -1.51 8.82
CA VAL A 54 -1.70 -2.89 8.33
C VAL A 54 -0.26 -3.33 8.46
N GLU A 55 -0.05 -4.44 9.15
CA GLU A 55 1.20 -5.17 9.15
C GLU A 55 1.01 -6.51 8.44
N ALA A 56 1.75 -6.75 7.36
CA ALA A 56 1.65 -8.01 6.62
C ALA A 56 2.98 -8.41 5.97
N LEU A 57 3.29 -9.71 5.94
CA LEU A 57 4.42 -10.16 5.13
C LEU A 57 4.13 -9.98 3.63
N VAL A 58 2.91 -10.29 3.21
CA VAL A 58 2.47 -10.07 1.82
C VAL A 58 1.10 -9.41 1.80
N LEU A 59 1.04 -8.26 1.20
CA LEU A 59 -0.20 -7.53 0.92
C LEU A 59 -0.34 -7.45 -0.60
N ALA A 60 -1.39 -8.03 -1.14
CA ALA A 60 -1.58 -8.15 -2.58
C ALA A 60 -3.01 -7.82 -3.02
N ASP A 61 -3.15 -7.23 -4.19
CA ASP A 61 -4.43 -6.83 -4.78
C ASP A 61 -5.28 -5.97 -3.82
N VAL A 62 -4.88 -4.74 -3.63
CA VAL A 62 -5.59 -3.79 -2.75
C VAL A 62 -6.22 -2.68 -3.58
N ASP A 63 -7.51 -2.51 -3.41
CA ASP A 63 -8.29 -1.40 -3.94
C ASP A 63 -8.85 -0.60 -2.74
N ALA A 64 -8.42 0.64 -2.58
CA ALA A 64 -8.83 1.45 -1.44
C ALA A 64 -8.84 2.96 -1.75
N ASP A 65 -9.89 3.69 -1.31
CA ASP A 65 -9.87 5.16 -1.40
C ASP A 65 -8.69 5.71 -0.56
N VAL A 66 -8.48 5.17 0.63
CA VAL A 66 -7.38 5.60 1.51
C VAL A 66 -6.65 4.40 2.10
N LEU A 67 -5.39 4.26 1.78
CA LEU A 67 -4.48 3.31 2.38
C LEU A 67 -3.44 4.07 3.21
N ALA A 68 -3.47 3.88 4.51
CA ALA A 68 -2.62 4.60 5.42
C ALA A 68 -1.87 3.66 6.37
N LEU A 69 -0.62 3.96 6.65
CA LEU A 69 0.26 3.17 7.50
C LEU A 69 0.30 1.68 7.12
N VAL A 70 1.15 1.35 6.19
CA VAL A 70 1.38 -0.04 5.78
C VAL A 70 2.83 -0.41 6.01
N GLU A 71 3.03 -1.52 6.71
CA GLU A 71 4.31 -2.19 6.82
C GLU A 71 4.19 -3.56 6.17
N ALA A 72 4.96 -3.84 5.12
CA ALA A 72 4.92 -5.13 4.43
C ALA A 72 6.25 -5.52 3.80
N ASP A 73 6.63 -6.82 3.84
CA ASP A 73 7.78 -7.26 3.05
C ASP A 73 7.49 -7.10 1.54
N VAL A 74 6.27 -7.43 1.11
CA VAL A 74 5.85 -7.26 -0.29
C VAL A 74 4.46 -6.62 -0.36
N LEU A 75 4.38 -5.49 -1.02
CA LEU A 75 3.14 -4.80 -1.34
C LEU A 75 3.02 -4.75 -2.87
N ALA A 76 1.98 -5.36 -3.42
CA ALA A 76 1.83 -5.52 -4.85
C ALA A 76 0.40 -5.25 -5.33
N ASP A 77 0.25 -4.72 -6.54
CA ASP A 77 -1.02 -4.40 -7.18
C ASP A 77 -1.91 -3.53 -6.28
N VAL A 78 -1.54 -2.28 -6.11
CA VAL A 78 -2.28 -1.32 -5.27
C VAL A 78 -2.89 -0.23 -6.13
N ASP A 79 -4.19 -0.06 -6.02
CA ASP A 79 -4.95 1.04 -6.58
C ASP A 79 -5.53 1.88 -5.42
N ALA A 80 -5.12 3.12 -5.28
CA ALA A 80 -5.58 3.95 -4.17
C ALA A 80 -5.63 5.45 -4.52
N ASP A 81 -6.71 6.17 -4.14
CA ASP A 81 -6.70 7.62 -4.26
C ASP A 81 -5.58 8.23 -3.40
N VAL A 82 -5.41 7.73 -2.17
CA VAL A 82 -4.35 8.21 -1.27
C VAL A 82 -3.61 7.05 -0.63
N LEU A 83 -2.34 6.92 -0.94
CA LEU A 83 -1.42 5.99 -0.29
C LEU A 83 -0.41 6.81 0.54
N ALA A 84 -0.47 6.66 1.84
CA ALA A 84 0.34 7.44 2.76
C ALA A 84 1.11 6.52 3.73
N LEU A 85 2.34 6.84 4.00
CA LEU A 85 3.24 6.12 4.89
C LEU A 85 3.31 4.61 4.58
N VAL A 86 4.20 4.25 3.67
CA VAL A 86 4.46 2.85 3.33
C VAL A 86 5.92 2.53 3.63
N GLU A 87 6.14 1.46 4.36
CA GLU A 87 7.44 0.82 4.50
C GLU A 87 7.35 -0.58 3.89
N ALA A 88 8.15 -0.87 2.86
CA ALA A 88 8.14 -2.18 2.21
C ALA A 88 9.50 -2.55 1.62
N ASP A 89 9.90 -3.84 1.69
CA ASP A 89 11.07 -4.29 0.94
C ASP A 89 10.80 -4.17 -0.57
N VAL A 90 9.60 -4.53 -1.02
CA VAL A 90 9.20 -4.43 -2.42
C VAL A 90 7.81 -3.79 -2.55
N LEU A 91 7.74 -2.69 -3.25
CA LEU A 91 6.49 -2.04 -3.62
C LEU A 91 6.40 -2.04 -5.15
N ALA A 92 5.38 -2.71 -5.69
CA ALA A 92 5.25 -2.93 -7.12
C ALA A 92 3.82 -2.70 -7.64
N ASP A 93 3.71 -2.23 -8.86
CA ASP A 93 2.44 -1.97 -9.56
C ASP A 93 1.49 -1.11 -8.71
N VAL A 94 1.84 0.17 -8.55
CA VAL A 94 1.06 1.11 -7.76
C VAL A 94 0.48 2.21 -8.66
N ASP A 95 -0.83 2.35 -8.61
CA ASP A 95 -1.57 3.47 -9.20
C ASP A 95 -2.17 4.32 -8.06
N ALA A 96 -1.79 5.57 -7.95
CA ALA A 96 -2.27 6.43 -6.88
C ALA A 96 -2.35 7.91 -7.26
N ASP A 97 -3.45 8.59 -6.93
CA ASP A 97 -3.49 10.05 -7.08
C ASP A 97 -2.42 10.72 -6.21
N VAL A 98 -2.27 10.26 -4.97
CA VAL A 98 -1.28 10.80 -4.04
C VAL A 98 -0.52 9.67 -3.34
N LEU A 99 0.77 9.57 -3.63
CA LEU A 99 1.70 8.68 -2.94
C LEU A 99 2.66 9.53 -2.11
N ALA A 100 2.57 9.41 -0.81
CA ALA A 100 3.34 10.23 0.11
C ALA A 100 4.11 9.36 1.12
N LEU A 101 5.34 9.71 1.40
CA LEU A 101 6.24 9.02 2.33
C LEU A 101 6.34 7.50 2.06
N VAL A 102 7.24 7.15 1.19
CA VAL A 102 7.56 5.74 0.89
C VAL A 102 9.01 5.47 1.23
N GLU A 103 9.24 4.44 2.01
CA GLU A 103 10.55 3.82 2.20
C GLU A 103 10.50 2.41 1.62
N ALA A 104 11.33 2.12 0.61
CA ALA A 104 11.34 0.79 -0.01
C ALA A 104 12.73 0.43 -0.58
N ASP A 105 13.15 -0.84 -0.45
CA ASP A 105 14.34 -1.30 -1.17
C ASP A 105 14.11 -1.25 -2.68
N VAL A 106 12.93 -1.66 -3.13
CA VAL A 106 12.55 -1.62 -4.55
C VAL A 106 11.16 -1.01 -4.74
N LEU A 107 11.11 0.07 -5.50
CA LEU A 107 9.86 0.70 -5.93
C LEU A 107 9.79 0.61 -7.45
N ALA A 108 8.81 -0.09 -7.97
CA ALA A 108 8.70 -0.39 -9.39
C ALA A 108 7.29 -0.20 -9.95
N ASP A 109 7.18 0.23 -11.20
CA ASP A 109 5.92 0.43 -11.92
C ASP A 109 4.92 1.29 -11.13
N VAL A 110 5.27 2.56 -10.94
CA VAL A 110 4.43 3.50 -10.18
C VAL A 110 3.90 4.60 -11.09
N ASP A 111 2.59 4.74 -11.12
CA ASP A 111 1.88 5.86 -11.75
C ASP A 111 1.22 6.72 -10.65
N ALA A 112 1.62 7.96 -10.55
CA ALA A 112 1.09 8.85 -9.52
C ALA A 112 0.94 10.30 -9.98
N LEU A 113 -0.16 10.96 -9.65
CA LEU A 113 -0.25 12.40 -9.87
C LEU A 113 0.74 13.16 -8.97
N VAL A 114 0.85 12.76 -7.72
CA VAL A 114 1.80 13.36 -6.77
C VAL A 114 2.59 12.28 -6.04
N LEU A 115 3.87 12.22 -6.30
CA LEU A 115 4.82 11.37 -5.57
C LEU A 115 5.72 12.27 -4.73
N ALA A 116 5.61 12.16 -3.42
CA ALA A 116 6.33 13.02 -2.50
C ALA A 116 7.09 12.20 -1.45
N LEU A 117 8.32 12.56 -1.17
CA LEU A 117 9.22 11.92 -0.21
C LEU A 117 9.35 10.40 -0.42
N VAL A 118 10.25 10.03 -1.30
CA VAL A 118 10.60 8.62 -1.55
C VAL A 118 12.06 8.41 -1.20
N ASP A 119 12.31 7.40 -0.42
CA ASP A 119 13.63 6.85 -0.14
C ASP A 119 13.65 5.40 -0.63
N ALA A 120 14.45 5.11 -1.66
CA ALA A 120 14.49 3.77 -2.25
C ALA A 120 15.88 3.43 -2.79
N ASP A 121 16.34 2.17 -2.59
CA ASP A 121 17.57 1.72 -3.25
C ASP A 121 17.39 1.67 -4.77
N VAL A 122 16.25 1.19 -5.24
CA VAL A 122 15.93 1.11 -6.67
C VAL A 122 14.56 1.72 -6.96
N LEU A 123 14.54 2.72 -7.83
CA LEU A 123 13.33 3.33 -8.34
C LEU A 123 13.28 3.10 -9.86
N ALA A 124 12.28 2.38 -10.33
CA ALA A 124 12.18 1.97 -11.72
C ALA A 124 10.77 2.17 -12.30
N ASP A 125 10.68 2.59 -13.56
CA ASP A 125 9.43 2.80 -14.29
C ASP A 125 8.40 3.63 -13.51
N VAL A 126 8.77 4.88 -13.23
CA VAL A 126 7.90 5.80 -12.47
C VAL A 126 7.41 6.93 -13.36
N GLU A 127 6.11 7.08 -13.47
CA GLU A 127 5.44 8.21 -14.09
C GLU A 127 4.76 9.08 -13.01
N ALA A 128 5.09 10.36 -12.96
CA ALA A 128 4.47 11.27 -12.02
C ALA A 128 4.29 12.68 -12.57
N ASP A 129 3.13 13.32 -12.34
CA ASP A 129 2.98 14.74 -12.64
C ASP A 129 3.87 15.59 -11.74
N VAL A 130 3.93 15.30 -10.46
CA VAL A 130 4.79 15.99 -9.49
C VAL A 130 5.62 14.98 -8.71
N LEU A 131 6.92 15.02 -8.89
CA LEU A 131 7.88 14.23 -8.14
C LEU A 131 8.69 15.17 -7.25
N ALA A 132 8.60 15.00 -5.95
CA ALA A 132 9.28 15.86 -4.98
C ALA A 132 10.05 15.05 -3.94
N LEU A 133 11.29 15.44 -3.69
CA LEU A 133 12.21 14.82 -2.74
C LEU A 133 12.33 13.29 -2.91
N VAL A 134 13.20 12.89 -3.81
CA VAL A 134 13.54 11.48 -4.01
C VAL A 134 15.00 11.26 -3.71
N GLU A 135 15.30 10.31 -2.86
CA GLU A 135 16.62 9.76 -2.66
C GLU A 135 16.62 8.32 -3.20
N ALA A 136 17.44 8.03 -4.19
CA ALA A 136 17.56 6.68 -4.72
C ALA A 136 18.97 6.40 -5.25
N ASP A 137 19.51 5.20 -4.96
CA ASP A 137 20.80 4.77 -5.48
C ASP A 137 20.74 4.47 -6.98
N VAL A 138 19.63 3.92 -7.44
CA VAL A 138 19.39 3.61 -8.85
C VAL A 138 18.05 4.18 -9.31
N LEU A 139 18.11 5.05 -10.31
CA LEU A 139 16.93 5.60 -10.99
C LEU A 139 16.91 5.09 -12.43
N ALA A 140 15.82 4.47 -12.85
CA ALA A 140 15.63 4.01 -14.20
C ALA A 140 14.23 4.37 -14.71
N ASP A 141 14.16 4.94 -15.93
CA ASP A 141 12.93 5.29 -16.63
C ASP A 141 11.91 6.07 -15.77
N VAL A 142 12.36 7.22 -15.24
CA VAL A 142 11.52 8.11 -14.44
C VAL A 142 11.07 9.30 -15.29
N GLU A 143 9.77 9.44 -15.49
CA GLU A 143 9.15 10.56 -16.18
C GLU A 143 8.37 11.45 -15.20
N ALA A 144 8.69 12.73 -15.15
CA ALA A 144 7.98 13.67 -14.30
C ALA A 144 7.81 15.04 -14.98
N LEU A 145 6.62 15.64 -14.89
CA LEU A 145 6.39 16.99 -15.38
C LEU A 145 7.04 18.05 -14.50
N VAL A 146 7.01 17.85 -13.19
CA VAL A 146 7.67 18.72 -12.21
C VAL A 146 8.56 17.89 -11.31
N LEU A 147 9.86 18.10 -11.42
CA LEU A 147 10.86 17.44 -10.60
C LEU A 147 11.46 18.43 -9.62
N ALA A 148 11.31 18.23 -8.34
CA ALA A 148 11.88 19.06 -7.30
C ALA A 148 12.75 18.25 -6.35
N LEU A 149 14.04 18.49 -6.37
CA LEU A 149 15.10 17.84 -5.59
C LEU A 149 15.18 16.29 -5.77
N VAL A 150 16.16 15.87 -6.50
CA VAL A 150 16.61 14.48 -6.65
C VAL A 150 18.02 14.36 -6.11
#